data_5560b6b4045e4374cd57bce0de5d6a90
#
_entry.id   5560b6b4045e4374cd57bce0de5d6a90
#
_cell.length_a   1.000
_cell.length_b   1.000
_cell.length_c   1.000
_cell.angle_alpha   90.00
_cell.angle_beta   90.00
_cell.angle_gamma   90.00
#
_symmetry.space_group_name_H-M   'P 1'
#
loop_
_entity.id
_entity.type
_entity.pdbx_description
1 polymer ?
#
loop_
_entity_poly.entity_id
_entity_poly.type
_entity_poly.pdbx_seq_one_letter_code
_entity_poly.pdbx_strand_id
1 'polypeptide(L)'
;MSIIFAFTMAVIIGYFNGLLVVRTGLPSFIVTLAMLFILRGATLAITRLITGRTQVPGLRVLIENDPLAWLFATDTFKWFFVWLGSMNLIDLRTDGTPLATGIPPSIVWFIFLTILATWILTKTRYGNWIFASGGDKNGATNVGVPVGRVKIGLFIGTAVASTIFATIQVLDAGSADTMRGSLKELEAIAAAVVGGCLLTGGYGSAIGAAFGAIIFGTVSMGIFYTDVDTDWFKVFLGAMMLIAVIFNNYIRKKVTESK
;
A
#
# COMPACT_ATOMS: atom_id res chain seq x y z
N MET A 1 -1.77 -19.69 -10.63
CA MET A 1 -0.28 -19.86 -10.58
C MET A 1 0.46 -18.51 -10.60
N SER A 2 0.11 -17.56 -11.46
CA SER A 2 0.79 -16.24 -11.56
C SER A 2 0.77 -15.43 -10.25
N ILE A 3 -0.34 -15.47 -9.52
CA ILE A 3 -0.49 -14.77 -8.23
C ILE A 3 0.51 -15.33 -7.19
N ILE A 4 0.62 -16.64 -7.08
CA ILE A 4 1.59 -17.28 -6.16
C ILE A 4 3.02 -16.89 -6.52
N PHE A 5 3.35 -16.87 -7.81
CA PHE A 5 4.65 -16.40 -8.28
C PHE A 5 4.93 -14.95 -7.90
N ALA A 6 3.94 -14.06 -8.07
CA ALA A 6 4.06 -12.65 -7.68
C ALA A 6 4.34 -12.48 -6.18
N PHE A 7 3.62 -13.22 -5.32
CA PHE A 7 3.86 -13.21 -3.87
C PHE A 7 5.23 -13.79 -3.50
N THR A 8 5.67 -14.84 -4.17
CA THR A 8 7.00 -15.41 -3.94
C THR A 8 8.09 -14.39 -4.29
N MET A 9 7.98 -13.73 -5.44
CA MET A 9 8.90 -12.67 -5.85
C MET A 9 8.88 -11.50 -4.88
N ALA A 10 7.71 -11.11 -4.38
CA ALA A 10 7.59 -10.06 -3.37
C ALA A 10 8.36 -10.38 -2.08
N VAL A 11 8.23 -11.61 -1.59
CA VAL A 11 8.97 -12.07 -0.40
C VAL A 11 10.49 -12.05 -0.65
N ILE A 12 10.94 -12.52 -1.81
CA ILE A 12 12.37 -12.51 -2.19
C ILE A 12 12.89 -11.08 -2.25
N ILE A 13 12.19 -10.16 -2.93
CA ILE A 13 12.58 -8.75 -3.06
C ILE A 13 12.58 -8.06 -1.69
N GLY A 14 11.54 -8.28 -0.88
CA GLY A 14 11.45 -7.74 0.48
C GLY A 14 12.58 -8.23 1.37
N TYR A 15 12.87 -9.53 1.34
CA TYR A 15 13.99 -10.12 2.07
C TYR A 15 15.33 -9.51 1.64
N PHE A 16 15.56 -9.39 0.34
CA PHE A 16 16.80 -8.87 -0.21
C PHE A 16 17.01 -7.39 0.17
N ASN A 17 15.98 -6.56 0.06
CA ASN A 17 16.01 -5.16 0.50
C ASN A 17 16.32 -5.06 2.01
N GLY A 18 15.62 -5.84 2.82
CA GLY A 18 15.85 -5.87 4.26
C GLY A 18 17.26 -6.33 4.62
N LEU A 19 17.78 -7.34 3.93
CA LEU A 19 19.12 -7.86 4.12
C LEU A 19 20.18 -6.82 3.76
N LEU A 20 20.01 -6.12 2.62
CA LEU A 20 20.92 -5.03 2.22
C LEU A 20 20.96 -3.93 3.27
N VAL A 21 19.80 -3.42 3.72
CA VAL A 21 19.74 -2.36 4.74
C VAL A 21 20.41 -2.78 6.05
N VAL A 22 20.18 -4.03 6.47
CA VAL A 22 20.73 -4.53 7.74
C VAL A 22 22.24 -4.76 7.66
N ARG A 23 22.74 -5.34 6.55
CA ARG A 23 24.17 -5.65 6.39
C ARG A 23 25.03 -4.44 6.05
N THR A 24 24.52 -3.54 5.20
CA THR A 24 25.31 -2.38 4.76
C THR A 24 25.24 -1.22 5.74
N GLY A 25 24.21 -1.17 6.59
CA GLY A 25 23.95 -0.02 7.48
C GLY A 25 23.52 1.26 6.76
N LEU A 26 23.35 1.22 5.44
CA LEU A 26 22.88 2.36 4.66
C LEU A 26 21.46 2.79 5.05
N PRO A 27 21.13 4.08 4.87
CA PRO A 27 19.77 4.55 5.06
C PRO A 27 18.80 3.75 4.17
N SER A 28 17.71 3.27 4.77
CA SER A 28 16.74 2.42 4.07
C SER A 28 16.18 3.07 2.81
N PHE A 29 15.98 4.40 2.85
CA PHE A 29 15.48 5.17 1.73
C PHE A 29 16.39 5.08 0.49
N ILE A 30 17.71 5.15 0.66
CA ILE A 30 18.67 5.06 -0.45
C ILE A 30 18.64 3.67 -1.08
N VAL A 31 18.63 2.62 -0.25
CA VAL A 31 18.61 1.22 -0.74
C VAL A 31 17.31 0.94 -1.49
N THR A 32 16.17 1.39 -0.95
CA THR A 32 14.86 1.14 -1.60
C THR A 32 14.68 1.96 -2.87
N LEU A 33 15.19 3.20 -2.94
CA LEU A 33 15.20 3.97 -4.19
C LEU A 33 16.05 3.31 -5.27
N ALA A 34 17.25 2.86 -4.93
CA ALA A 34 18.11 2.16 -5.90
C ALA A 34 17.40 0.90 -6.43
N MET A 35 16.79 0.11 -5.53
CA MET A 35 16.05 -1.08 -5.92
C MET A 35 14.81 -0.75 -6.75
N LEU A 36 14.12 0.35 -6.47
CA LEU A 36 12.98 0.83 -7.28
C LEU A 36 13.39 1.05 -8.73
N PHE A 37 14.51 1.76 -8.97
CA PHE A 37 15.00 1.99 -10.33
C PHE A 37 15.44 0.70 -11.03
N ILE A 38 16.13 -0.20 -10.31
CA ILE A 38 16.54 -1.50 -10.84
C ILE A 38 15.31 -2.32 -11.26
N LEU A 39 14.33 -2.46 -10.37
CA LEU A 39 13.14 -3.27 -10.63
C LEU A 39 12.27 -2.65 -11.72
N ARG A 40 12.08 -1.32 -11.72
CA ARG A 40 11.32 -0.62 -12.76
C ARG A 40 11.98 -0.77 -14.12
N GLY A 41 13.29 -0.56 -14.20
CA GLY A 41 14.05 -0.76 -15.45
C GLY A 41 14.01 -2.20 -15.93
N ALA A 42 14.20 -3.17 -15.04
CA ALA A 42 14.13 -4.59 -15.35
C ALA A 42 12.73 -5.00 -15.84
N THR A 43 11.67 -4.55 -15.15
CA THR A 43 10.28 -4.83 -15.56
C THR A 43 9.99 -4.30 -16.95
N LEU A 44 10.37 -3.04 -17.22
CA LEU A 44 10.18 -2.43 -18.53
C LEU A 44 10.95 -3.18 -19.64
N ALA A 45 12.23 -3.49 -19.39
CA ALA A 45 13.10 -4.15 -20.35
C ALA A 45 12.61 -5.58 -20.64
N ILE A 46 12.33 -6.38 -19.61
CA ILE A 46 11.88 -7.77 -19.75
C ILE A 46 10.50 -7.82 -20.44
N THR A 47 9.56 -6.96 -20.03
CA THR A 47 8.22 -6.93 -20.65
C THR A 47 8.30 -6.60 -22.13
N ARG A 48 9.10 -5.59 -22.51
CA ARG A 48 9.32 -5.26 -23.92
C ARG A 48 9.98 -6.39 -24.69
N LEU A 49 10.95 -7.06 -24.10
CA LEU A 49 11.68 -8.15 -24.75
C LEU A 49 10.77 -9.35 -25.04
N ILE A 50 9.84 -9.65 -24.13
CA ILE A 50 8.94 -10.81 -24.25
C ILE A 50 7.71 -10.48 -25.10
N THR A 51 7.10 -9.31 -24.90
CA THR A 51 5.78 -8.98 -25.47
C THR A 51 5.83 -7.94 -26.59
N GLY A 52 6.96 -7.27 -26.77
CA GLY A 52 7.10 -6.14 -27.69
C GLY A 52 6.34 -4.87 -27.24
N ARG A 53 5.66 -4.90 -26.09
CA ARG A 53 4.78 -3.84 -25.59
C ARG A 53 5.09 -3.52 -24.13
N THR A 54 4.64 -2.35 -23.67
CA THR A 54 4.73 -1.95 -22.26
C THR A 54 3.49 -2.30 -21.46
N GLN A 55 2.39 -2.59 -22.14
CA GLN A 55 1.11 -2.97 -21.55
C GLN A 55 0.63 -4.29 -22.14
N VAL A 56 0.21 -5.21 -21.25
CA VAL A 56 -0.33 -6.52 -21.61
C VAL A 56 -1.84 -6.50 -21.32
N PRO A 57 -2.70 -6.36 -22.34
CA PRO A 57 -4.16 -6.40 -22.17
C PRO A 57 -4.69 -7.84 -22.13
N GLY A 58 -5.99 -7.96 -21.84
CA GLY A 58 -6.71 -9.25 -21.98
C GLY A 58 -6.62 -10.18 -20.79
N LEU A 59 -6.22 -9.68 -19.61
CA LEU A 59 -6.11 -10.51 -18.41
C LEU A 59 -7.48 -10.93 -17.82
N ARG A 60 -8.59 -10.28 -18.20
CA ARG A 60 -9.94 -10.63 -17.70
C ARG A 60 -10.33 -12.07 -18.03
N VAL A 61 -10.00 -12.55 -19.23
CA VAL A 61 -10.31 -13.93 -19.66
C VAL A 61 -9.55 -14.97 -18.81
N LEU A 62 -8.36 -14.63 -18.32
CA LEU A 62 -7.56 -15.50 -17.46
C LEU A 62 -8.06 -15.52 -16.01
N ILE A 63 -8.78 -14.49 -15.57
CA ILE A 63 -9.30 -14.33 -14.21
C ILE A 63 -10.47 -15.30 -13.97
N GLU A 64 -11.32 -15.51 -14.97
CA GLU A 64 -12.52 -16.35 -14.84
C GLU A 64 -12.21 -17.80 -14.48
N ASN A 65 -11.01 -18.28 -14.80
CA ASN A 65 -10.58 -19.65 -14.58
C ASN A 65 -9.61 -19.85 -13.38
N ASP A 66 -9.23 -18.79 -12.66
CA ASP A 66 -8.28 -18.89 -11.55
C ASP A 66 -8.98 -18.70 -10.19
N PRO A 67 -9.11 -19.74 -9.34
CA PRO A 67 -9.79 -19.64 -8.05
C PRO A 67 -9.13 -18.62 -7.09
N LEU A 68 -7.83 -18.32 -7.25
CA LEU A 68 -7.16 -17.29 -6.46
C LEU A 68 -7.52 -15.88 -6.92
N ALA A 69 -7.86 -15.70 -8.20
CA ALA A 69 -8.29 -14.41 -8.72
C ALA A 69 -9.63 -13.97 -8.11
N TRP A 70 -10.49 -14.93 -7.76
CA TRP A 70 -11.77 -14.66 -7.08
C TRP A 70 -11.58 -13.83 -5.79
N LEU A 71 -10.53 -14.11 -5.03
CA LEU A 71 -10.24 -13.42 -3.76
C LEU A 71 -9.87 -11.93 -3.95
N PHE A 72 -9.40 -11.55 -5.15
CA PHE A 72 -8.90 -10.21 -5.44
C PHE A 72 -9.74 -9.44 -6.48
N ALA A 73 -10.59 -10.13 -7.24
CA ALA A 73 -11.32 -9.54 -8.36
C ALA A 73 -12.85 -9.55 -8.19
N THR A 74 -13.38 -10.38 -7.28
CA THR A 74 -14.83 -10.55 -7.15
C THR A 74 -15.38 -9.61 -6.09
N ASP A 75 -16.43 -8.87 -6.47
CA ASP A 75 -17.17 -8.04 -5.52
C ASP A 75 -17.76 -8.89 -4.40
N THR A 76 -17.46 -8.49 -3.17
CA THR A 76 -17.94 -9.19 -1.98
C THR A 76 -19.39 -8.80 -1.70
N PHE A 77 -20.17 -9.73 -1.13
CA PHE A 77 -21.58 -9.54 -0.82
C PHE A 77 -22.49 -9.29 -2.04
N LYS A 78 -22.11 -9.75 -3.23
CA LYS A 78 -22.90 -9.60 -4.45
C LYS A 78 -24.35 -10.09 -4.29
N TRP A 79 -24.55 -11.22 -3.60
CA TRP A 79 -25.89 -11.78 -3.30
C TRP A 79 -26.76 -10.81 -2.48
N PHE A 80 -26.18 -10.05 -1.54
CA PHE A 80 -26.90 -9.09 -0.71
C PHE A 80 -27.39 -7.89 -1.54
N PHE A 81 -26.55 -7.39 -2.44
CA PHE A 81 -26.94 -6.29 -3.34
C PHE A 81 -27.98 -6.73 -4.37
N VAL A 82 -27.92 -7.97 -4.85
CA VAL A 82 -28.97 -8.55 -5.70
C VAL A 82 -30.29 -8.66 -4.94
N TRP A 83 -30.25 -9.07 -3.68
CA TRP A 83 -31.45 -9.13 -2.81
C TRP A 83 -32.01 -7.72 -2.52
N LEU A 84 -31.19 -6.71 -2.26
CA LEU A 84 -31.64 -5.32 -2.12
C LEU A 84 -32.23 -4.76 -3.42
N GLY A 85 -31.67 -5.12 -4.56
CA GLY A 85 -32.23 -4.78 -5.89
C GLY A 85 -33.61 -5.40 -6.11
N SER A 86 -33.83 -6.65 -5.66
CA SER A 86 -35.15 -7.30 -5.74
C SER A 86 -36.21 -6.64 -4.86
N MET A 87 -35.79 -5.89 -3.83
CA MET A 87 -36.68 -5.09 -2.96
C MET A 87 -36.91 -3.66 -3.48
N ASN A 88 -36.38 -3.28 -4.64
CA ASN A 88 -36.45 -1.92 -5.21
C ASN A 88 -35.81 -0.85 -4.31
N LEU A 89 -34.86 -1.22 -3.44
CA LEU A 89 -34.12 -0.30 -2.56
C LEU A 89 -32.88 0.28 -3.23
N ILE A 90 -32.48 -0.28 -4.38
CA ILE A 90 -31.32 0.15 -5.19
C ILE A 90 -31.79 0.22 -6.64
N ASP A 91 -31.35 1.26 -7.35
CA ASP A 91 -31.60 1.44 -8.77
C ASP A 91 -31.06 0.26 -9.57
N LEU A 92 -31.91 -0.26 -10.47
CA LEU A 92 -31.56 -1.35 -11.37
C LEU A 92 -31.07 -0.78 -12.70
N ARG A 93 -30.08 -1.43 -13.26
CA ARG A 93 -29.63 -1.19 -14.62
C ARG A 93 -30.70 -1.68 -15.61
N THR A 94 -30.66 -1.22 -16.85
CA THR A 94 -31.56 -1.70 -17.92
C THR A 94 -31.59 -3.21 -18.08
N ASP A 95 -30.55 -3.91 -17.64
CA ASP A 95 -30.40 -5.37 -17.69
C ASP A 95 -31.01 -6.08 -16.45
N GLY A 96 -31.70 -5.36 -15.56
CA GLY A 96 -32.26 -5.91 -14.32
C GLY A 96 -31.19 -6.22 -13.22
N THR A 97 -29.93 -5.91 -13.45
CA THR A 97 -28.88 -6.04 -12.44
C THR A 97 -28.78 -4.78 -11.58
N PRO A 98 -28.48 -4.89 -10.26
CA PRO A 98 -28.28 -3.73 -9.41
C PRO A 98 -27.16 -2.82 -9.95
N LEU A 99 -27.33 -1.51 -9.87
CA LEU A 99 -26.32 -0.53 -10.27
C LEU A 99 -25.05 -0.71 -9.43
N ALA A 100 -25.20 -1.01 -8.13
CA ALA A 100 -24.14 -1.40 -7.22
C ALA A 100 -24.03 -2.92 -7.17
N THR A 101 -22.96 -3.48 -7.74
CA THR A 101 -22.77 -4.95 -7.87
C THR A 101 -22.22 -5.60 -6.62
N GLY A 102 -21.75 -4.84 -5.64
CA GLY A 102 -21.14 -5.35 -4.41
C GLY A 102 -20.14 -4.37 -3.80
N ILE A 103 -19.45 -4.84 -2.77
CA ILE A 103 -18.32 -4.08 -2.18
C ILE A 103 -17.04 -4.46 -2.93
N PRO A 104 -16.31 -3.50 -3.52
CA PRO A 104 -15.05 -3.76 -4.20
C PRO A 104 -14.05 -4.48 -3.29
N PRO A 105 -13.29 -5.46 -3.80
CA PRO A 105 -12.32 -6.22 -3.00
C PRO A 105 -11.23 -5.31 -2.40
N SER A 106 -10.93 -4.17 -3.01
CA SER A 106 -10.00 -3.17 -2.48
C SER A 106 -10.40 -2.65 -1.09
N ILE A 107 -11.69 -2.41 -0.85
CA ILE A 107 -12.21 -1.95 0.45
C ILE A 107 -12.08 -3.05 1.50
N VAL A 108 -12.41 -4.29 1.14
CA VAL A 108 -12.31 -5.45 2.04
C VAL A 108 -10.87 -5.68 2.46
N TRP A 109 -9.93 -5.66 1.51
CA TRP A 109 -8.51 -5.79 1.78
C TRP A 109 -7.95 -4.61 2.59
N PHE A 110 -8.40 -3.39 2.32
CA PHE A 110 -8.01 -2.21 3.10
C PHE A 110 -8.41 -2.34 4.57
N ILE A 111 -9.65 -2.72 4.85
CA ILE A 111 -10.16 -2.93 6.22
C ILE A 111 -9.40 -4.09 6.88
N PHE A 112 -9.25 -5.21 6.18
CA PHE A 112 -8.55 -6.39 6.69
C PHE A 112 -7.10 -6.07 7.06
N LEU A 113 -6.35 -5.42 6.18
CA LEU A 113 -4.95 -5.05 6.42
C LEU A 113 -4.82 -4.03 7.54
N THR A 114 -5.76 -3.07 7.66
CA THR A 114 -5.78 -2.10 8.76
C THR A 114 -6.00 -2.78 10.11
N ILE A 115 -6.95 -3.71 10.19
CA ILE A 115 -7.22 -4.48 11.41
C ILE A 115 -6.01 -5.35 11.75
N LEU A 116 -5.46 -6.07 10.78
CA LEU A 116 -4.30 -6.95 10.96
C LEU A 116 -3.07 -6.16 11.44
N ALA A 117 -2.75 -5.04 10.78
CA ALA A 117 -1.64 -4.18 11.17
C ALA A 117 -1.84 -3.59 12.57
N THR A 118 -3.05 -3.13 12.89
CA THR A 118 -3.39 -2.63 14.23
C THR A 118 -3.20 -3.71 15.28
N TRP A 119 -3.69 -4.92 15.02
CA TRP A 119 -3.53 -6.05 15.93
C TRP A 119 -2.06 -6.42 16.14
N ILE A 120 -1.27 -6.49 15.07
CA ILE A 120 0.17 -6.77 15.15
C ILE A 120 0.86 -5.70 16.00
N LEU A 121 0.61 -4.41 15.72
CA LEU A 121 1.28 -3.30 16.41
C LEU A 121 0.91 -3.18 17.89
N THR A 122 -0.37 -3.42 18.23
CA THR A 122 -0.88 -3.15 19.59
C THR A 122 -0.93 -4.37 20.50
N LYS A 123 -1.07 -5.58 19.93
CA LYS A 123 -1.35 -6.80 20.71
C LYS A 123 -0.24 -7.84 20.64
N THR A 124 0.84 -7.63 19.85
CA THR A 124 1.92 -8.61 19.72
C THR A 124 3.25 -8.12 20.26
N ARG A 125 4.11 -9.05 20.67
CA ARG A 125 5.51 -8.75 21.04
C ARG A 125 6.29 -8.15 19.85
N TYR A 126 5.93 -8.56 18.64
CA TYR A 126 6.54 -8.05 17.42
C TYR A 126 6.27 -6.55 17.22
N GLY A 127 5.05 -6.08 17.55
CA GLY A 127 4.71 -4.65 17.54
C GLY A 127 5.57 -3.83 18.50
N ASN A 128 5.78 -4.32 19.74
CA ASN A 128 6.67 -3.66 20.67
C ASN A 128 8.11 -3.59 20.15
N TRP A 129 8.61 -4.64 19.49
CA TRP A 129 9.92 -4.64 18.87
C TRP A 129 10.04 -3.64 17.71
N ILE A 130 8.95 -3.47 16.93
CA ILE A 130 8.87 -2.47 15.86
C ILE A 130 9.07 -1.06 16.43
N PHE A 131 8.30 -0.71 17.47
CA PHE A 131 8.40 0.61 18.10
C PHE A 131 9.77 0.83 18.76
N ALA A 132 10.26 -0.15 19.51
CA ALA A 132 11.58 -0.08 20.13
C ALA A 132 12.72 0.09 19.11
N SER A 133 12.72 -0.73 18.03
CA SER A 133 13.75 -0.67 16.98
C SER A 133 13.71 0.62 16.15
N GLY A 134 12.55 1.26 16.07
CA GLY A 134 12.37 2.54 15.38
C GLY A 134 12.71 3.75 16.25
N GLY A 135 12.53 3.66 17.57
CA GLY A 135 12.80 4.74 18.51
C GLY A 135 14.30 4.87 18.84
N ASP A 136 14.89 3.80 19.34
CA ASP A 136 16.32 3.70 19.63
C ASP A 136 16.85 2.31 19.28
N LYS A 137 17.58 2.24 18.17
CA LYS A 137 18.17 1.00 17.68
C LYS A 137 19.15 0.36 18.69
N ASN A 138 19.99 1.19 19.33
CA ASN A 138 21.03 0.71 20.22
C ASN A 138 20.42 0.24 21.55
N GLY A 139 19.54 1.04 22.13
CA GLY A 139 18.79 0.67 23.33
C GLY A 139 17.97 -0.62 23.14
N ALA A 140 17.27 -0.73 22.02
CA ALA A 140 16.51 -1.96 21.67
C ALA A 140 17.42 -3.20 21.57
N THR A 141 18.59 -3.05 20.96
CA THR A 141 19.56 -4.16 20.85
C THR A 141 20.08 -4.57 22.23
N ASN A 142 20.37 -3.63 23.10
CA ASN A 142 20.89 -3.88 24.46
C ASN A 142 19.90 -4.64 25.35
N VAL A 143 18.60 -4.47 25.11
CA VAL A 143 17.53 -5.22 25.81
C VAL A 143 17.13 -6.51 25.09
N GLY A 144 17.91 -6.95 24.08
CA GLY A 144 17.76 -8.24 23.41
C GLY A 144 16.73 -8.24 22.26
N VAL A 145 16.29 -7.08 21.76
CA VAL A 145 15.41 -7.02 20.58
C VAL A 145 16.22 -7.36 19.32
N PRO A 146 15.76 -8.33 18.49
CA PRO A 146 16.46 -8.71 17.27
C PRO A 146 16.18 -7.71 16.12
N VAL A 147 16.70 -6.48 16.25
CA VAL A 147 16.42 -5.33 15.36
C VAL A 147 16.60 -5.66 13.87
N GLY A 148 17.65 -6.44 13.52
CA GLY A 148 17.88 -6.85 12.13
C GLY A 148 16.74 -7.72 11.57
N ARG A 149 16.28 -8.72 12.35
CA ARG A 149 15.17 -9.59 11.94
C ARG A 149 13.86 -8.83 11.84
N VAL A 150 13.62 -7.89 12.75
CA VAL A 150 12.43 -7.02 12.74
C VAL A 150 12.40 -6.18 11.46
N LYS A 151 13.53 -5.55 11.10
CA LYS A 151 13.62 -4.76 9.86
C LYS A 151 13.37 -5.63 8.61
N ILE A 152 14.01 -6.78 8.50
CA ILE A 152 13.79 -7.70 7.36
C ILE A 152 12.32 -8.11 7.27
N GLY A 153 11.70 -8.48 8.39
CA GLY A 153 10.27 -8.82 8.43
C GLY A 153 9.35 -7.69 7.97
N LEU A 154 9.67 -6.43 8.33
CA LEU A 154 8.93 -5.27 7.87
C LEU A 154 9.07 -5.04 6.36
N PHE A 155 10.26 -5.21 5.79
CA PHE A 155 10.46 -5.12 4.34
C PHE A 155 9.68 -6.23 3.58
N ILE A 156 9.63 -7.43 4.12
CA ILE A 156 8.80 -8.51 3.55
C ILE A 156 7.32 -8.15 3.66
N GLY A 157 6.87 -7.68 4.81
CA GLY A 157 5.48 -7.30 5.04
C GLY A 157 5.00 -6.19 4.10
N THR A 158 5.82 -5.15 3.90
CA THR A 158 5.50 -4.07 2.94
C THR A 158 5.50 -4.55 1.50
N ALA A 159 6.42 -5.42 1.10
CA ALA A 159 6.45 -6.00 -0.24
C ALA A 159 5.20 -6.86 -0.51
N VAL A 160 4.78 -7.67 0.46
CA VAL A 160 3.54 -8.48 0.36
C VAL A 160 2.31 -7.57 0.27
N ALA A 161 2.20 -6.54 1.11
CA ALA A 161 1.08 -5.60 1.06
C ALA A 161 1.02 -4.85 -0.28
N SER A 162 2.16 -4.43 -0.83
CA SER A 162 2.25 -3.82 -2.16
C SER A 162 1.80 -4.78 -3.26
N THR A 163 2.10 -6.08 -3.13
CA THR A 163 1.67 -7.10 -4.10
C THR A 163 0.17 -7.34 -4.05
N ILE A 164 -0.45 -7.30 -2.87
CA ILE A 164 -1.92 -7.35 -2.73
C ILE A 164 -2.54 -6.17 -3.50
N PHE A 165 -2.05 -4.95 -3.26
CA PHE A 165 -2.51 -3.76 -3.94
C PHE A 165 -2.33 -3.85 -5.47
N ALA A 166 -1.16 -4.26 -5.94
CA ALA A 166 -0.86 -4.42 -7.36
C ALA A 166 -1.77 -5.48 -8.02
N THR A 167 -2.01 -6.60 -7.34
CA THR A 167 -2.88 -7.67 -7.82
C THR A 167 -4.30 -7.16 -8.01
N ILE A 168 -4.86 -6.47 -7.03
CA ILE A 168 -6.21 -5.88 -7.14
C ILE A 168 -6.27 -4.90 -8.31
N GLN A 169 -5.29 -4.00 -8.45
CA GLN A 169 -5.26 -3.03 -9.55
C GLN A 169 -5.17 -3.66 -10.94
N VAL A 170 -4.38 -4.72 -11.09
CA VAL A 170 -4.20 -5.43 -12.36
C VAL A 170 -5.48 -6.17 -12.75
N LEU A 171 -6.13 -6.80 -11.77
CA LEU A 171 -7.36 -7.56 -11.99
C LEU A 171 -8.55 -6.64 -12.29
N ASP A 172 -8.66 -5.53 -11.58
CA ASP A 172 -9.70 -4.51 -11.79
C ASP A 172 -9.59 -3.88 -13.19
N ALA A 173 -8.39 -3.47 -13.57
CA ALA A 173 -8.15 -2.89 -14.89
C ALA A 173 -8.15 -3.93 -16.04
N GLY A 174 -8.05 -5.23 -15.75
CA GLY A 174 -7.94 -6.30 -16.75
C GLY A 174 -6.70 -6.20 -17.65
N SER A 175 -5.68 -5.47 -17.21
CA SER A 175 -4.43 -5.27 -17.95
C SER A 175 -3.26 -5.04 -17.00
N ALA A 176 -2.07 -5.54 -17.35
CA ALA A 176 -0.83 -5.23 -16.66
C ALA A 176 -0.07 -4.15 -17.45
N ASP A 177 0.30 -3.07 -16.76
CA ASP A 177 1.06 -1.96 -17.32
C ASP A 177 2.33 -1.76 -16.47
N THR A 178 3.48 -1.69 -17.13
CA THR A 178 4.78 -1.50 -16.48
C THR A 178 4.93 -0.15 -15.77
N MET A 179 4.14 0.85 -16.16
CA MET A 179 4.14 2.18 -15.55
C MET A 179 3.07 2.34 -14.46
N ARG A 180 2.20 1.35 -14.28
CA ARG A 180 1.18 1.38 -13.22
C ARG A 180 1.84 1.38 -11.85
N GLY A 181 1.28 2.18 -10.94
CA GLY A 181 1.86 2.35 -9.60
C GLY A 181 3.00 3.38 -9.52
N SER A 182 3.32 4.09 -10.60
CA SER A 182 4.29 5.19 -10.55
C SER A 182 3.85 6.27 -9.58
N LEU A 183 4.78 6.73 -8.72
CA LEU A 183 4.57 7.72 -7.66
C LEU A 183 3.68 7.25 -6.49
N LYS A 184 3.14 6.03 -6.51
CA LYS A 184 2.31 5.50 -5.42
C LYS A 184 3.11 5.31 -4.12
N GLU A 185 4.41 5.14 -4.22
CA GLU A 185 5.32 5.14 -3.08
C GLU A 185 5.29 6.48 -2.32
N LEU A 186 5.27 7.61 -3.04
CA LEU A 186 5.21 8.94 -2.43
C LEU A 186 3.83 9.22 -1.84
N GLU A 187 2.77 8.82 -2.52
CA GLU A 187 1.40 8.92 -2.01
C GLU A 187 1.23 8.12 -0.70
N ALA A 188 1.77 6.90 -0.64
CA ALA A 188 1.70 6.06 0.56
C ALA A 188 2.48 6.67 1.74
N ILE A 189 3.67 7.25 1.48
CA ILE A 189 4.45 7.96 2.50
C ILE A 189 3.66 9.18 2.99
N ALA A 190 3.12 9.99 2.07
CA ALA A 190 2.32 11.17 2.42
C ALA A 190 1.10 10.79 3.28
N ALA A 191 0.34 9.76 2.88
CA ALA A 191 -0.79 9.26 3.62
C ALA A 191 -0.41 8.80 5.04
N ALA A 192 0.69 8.06 5.19
CA ALA A 192 1.16 7.61 6.49
C ALA A 192 1.58 8.79 7.40
N VAL A 193 2.25 9.81 6.84
CA VAL A 193 2.68 10.99 7.60
C VAL A 193 1.49 11.86 8.00
N VAL A 194 0.53 12.09 7.10
CA VAL A 194 -0.74 12.77 7.40
C VAL A 194 -1.50 12.01 8.49
N GLY A 195 -1.44 10.68 8.46
CA GLY A 195 -2.00 9.80 9.50
C GLY A 195 -1.23 9.79 10.83
N GLY A 196 -0.16 10.60 10.97
CA GLY A 196 0.57 10.77 12.22
C GLY A 196 1.72 9.77 12.45
N CYS A 197 2.15 9.04 11.41
CA CYS A 197 3.34 8.19 11.50
C CYS A 197 4.62 9.03 11.38
N LEU A 198 5.60 8.79 12.26
CA LEU A 198 6.89 9.46 12.20
C LEU A 198 7.80 8.83 11.14
N LEU A 199 8.36 9.63 10.24
CA LEU A 199 9.36 9.19 9.26
C LEU A 199 10.65 8.69 9.92
N THR A 200 10.99 9.21 11.10
CA THR A 200 12.14 8.77 11.90
C THR A 200 11.92 7.41 12.58
N GLY A 201 10.68 6.94 12.62
CA GLY A 201 10.29 5.70 13.30
C GLY A 201 9.96 5.90 14.79
N GLY A 202 9.67 4.80 15.47
CA GLY A 202 9.38 4.75 16.91
C GLY A 202 7.97 5.16 17.30
N TYR A 203 7.19 5.80 16.42
CA TYR A 203 5.82 6.20 16.70
C TYR A 203 4.95 6.15 15.45
N GLY A 204 3.70 5.74 15.61
CA GLY A 204 2.71 5.67 14.54
C GLY A 204 1.58 4.69 14.87
N SER A 205 0.49 4.76 14.12
CA SER A 205 -0.61 3.82 14.23
C SER A 205 -1.15 3.43 12.86
N ALA A 206 -1.56 2.16 12.71
CA ALA A 206 -2.15 1.68 11.48
C ALA A 206 -3.51 2.35 11.21
N ILE A 207 -4.29 2.60 12.25
CA ILE A 207 -5.57 3.32 12.14
C ILE A 207 -5.33 4.75 11.66
N GLY A 208 -4.34 5.46 12.24
CA GLY A 208 -3.97 6.80 11.80
C GLY A 208 -3.56 6.81 10.33
N ALA A 209 -2.69 5.89 9.90
CA ALA A 209 -2.29 5.75 8.51
C ALA A 209 -3.48 5.47 7.57
N ALA A 210 -4.46 4.66 8.01
CA ALA A 210 -5.68 4.39 7.25
C ALA A 210 -6.53 5.66 7.08
N PHE A 211 -6.73 6.46 8.13
CA PHE A 211 -7.40 7.75 8.00
C PHE A 211 -6.63 8.72 7.09
N GLY A 212 -5.31 8.76 7.21
CA GLY A 212 -4.47 9.54 6.30
C GLY A 212 -4.65 9.12 4.84
N ALA A 213 -4.75 7.82 4.56
CA ALA A 213 -5.01 7.31 3.21
C ALA A 213 -6.41 7.70 2.70
N ILE A 214 -7.44 7.66 3.56
CA ILE A 214 -8.81 8.10 3.19
C ILE A 214 -8.81 9.59 2.87
N ILE A 215 -8.22 10.43 3.73
CA ILE A 215 -8.12 11.88 3.50
C ILE A 215 -7.41 12.15 2.18
N PHE A 216 -6.27 11.50 1.97
CA PHE A 216 -5.48 11.67 0.76
C PHE A 216 -6.25 11.22 -0.50
N GLY A 217 -6.92 10.07 -0.45
CA GLY A 217 -7.77 9.56 -1.53
C GLY A 217 -8.94 10.47 -1.85
N THR A 218 -9.62 10.99 -0.82
CA THR A 218 -10.74 11.93 -0.99
C THR A 218 -10.29 13.23 -1.66
N VAL A 219 -9.16 13.78 -1.24
CA VAL A 219 -8.61 14.98 -1.85
C VAL A 219 -8.14 14.72 -3.27
N SER A 220 -7.50 13.59 -3.53
CA SER A 220 -7.11 13.17 -4.88
C SER A 220 -8.31 13.10 -5.81
N MET A 221 -9.40 12.47 -5.36
CA MET A 221 -10.66 12.44 -6.11
C MET A 221 -11.26 13.83 -6.28
N GLY A 222 -11.25 14.67 -5.24
CA GLY A 222 -11.78 16.03 -5.29
C GLY A 222 -11.14 16.87 -6.39
N ILE A 223 -9.84 16.73 -6.63
CA ILE A 223 -9.14 17.46 -7.70
C ILE A 223 -9.67 17.08 -9.09
N PHE A 224 -10.05 15.83 -9.33
CA PHE A 224 -10.65 15.42 -10.61
C PHE A 224 -12.03 16.03 -10.88
N TYR A 225 -12.75 16.46 -9.84
CA TYR A 225 -14.06 17.13 -9.97
C TYR A 225 -13.95 18.65 -10.04
N THR A 226 -12.76 19.20 -9.82
CA THR A 226 -12.48 20.61 -10.09
C THR A 226 -11.86 20.71 -11.47
N ASP A 227 -12.18 21.74 -12.25
CA ASP A 227 -11.57 21.96 -13.59
C ASP A 227 -10.06 22.28 -13.53
N VAL A 228 -9.38 21.86 -12.47
CA VAL A 228 -7.95 22.04 -12.26
C VAL A 228 -7.20 20.90 -12.99
N ASP A 229 -6.19 21.29 -13.75
CA ASP A 229 -5.33 20.34 -14.45
C ASP A 229 -4.71 19.31 -13.49
N THR A 230 -4.77 18.03 -13.88
CA THR A 230 -4.27 16.92 -13.07
C THR A 230 -2.78 17.02 -12.75
N ASP A 231 -2.01 17.82 -13.49
CA ASP A 231 -0.60 18.06 -13.18
C ASP A 231 -0.38 18.79 -11.85
N TRP A 232 -1.35 19.60 -11.42
CA TRP A 232 -1.34 20.27 -10.11
C TRP A 232 -1.46 19.28 -8.95
N PHE A 233 -1.94 18.07 -9.19
CA PHE A 233 -1.99 17.03 -8.17
C PHE A 233 -0.61 16.75 -7.55
N LYS A 234 0.46 16.74 -8.36
CA LYS A 234 1.83 16.52 -7.86
C LYS A 234 2.29 17.67 -6.95
N VAL A 235 1.93 18.91 -7.29
CA VAL A 235 2.23 20.08 -6.45
C VAL A 235 1.47 20.00 -5.12
N PHE A 236 0.19 19.65 -5.18
CA PHE A 236 -0.64 19.44 -4.01
C PHE A 236 -0.09 18.32 -3.10
N LEU A 237 0.30 17.18 -3.69
CA LEU A 237 0.92 16.06 -2.97
C LEU A 237 2.18 16.50 -2.22
N GLY A 238 3.07 17.23 -2.90
CA GLY A 238 4.29 17.75 -2.29
C GLY A 238 4.01 18.74 -1.17
N ALA A 239 3.07 19.66 -1.36
CA ALA A 239 2.66 20.63 -0.35
C ALA A 239 2.04 19.97 0.89
N MET A 240 1.11 19.04 0.70
CA MET A 240 0.50 18.25 1.79
C MET A 240 1.55 17.48 2.60
N MET A 241 2.48 16.81 1.92
CA MET A 241 3.56 16.09 2.58
C MET A 241 4.43 17.02 3.40
N LEU A 242 4.81 18.17 2.87
CA LEU A 242 5.64 19.16 3.54
C LEU A 242 4.95 19.74 4.78
N ILE A 243 3.68 20.14 4.64
CA ILE A 243 2.87 20.64 5.76
C ILE A 243 2.74 19.58 6.85
N ALA A 244 2.44 18.33 6.50
CA ALA A 244 2.29 17.23 7.45
C ALA A 244 3.58 16.96 8.21
N VAL A 245 4.75 16.97 7.53
CA VAL A 245 6.06 16.78 8.17
C VAL A 245 6.39 17.93 9.11
N ILE A 246 6.18 19.18 8.70
CA ILE A 246 6.41 20.35 9.54
C ILE A 246 5.53 20.31 10.80
N PHE A 247 4.23 20.05 10.62
CA PHE A 247 3.26 19.99 11.71
C PHE A 247 3.59 18.86 12.70
N ASN A 248 3.93 17.69 12.18
CA ASN A 248 4.33 16.54 12.99
C ASN A 248 5.61 16.83 13.79
N ASN A 249 6.60 17.46 13.17
CA ASN A 249 7.84 17.86 13.86
C ASN A 249 7.61 18.95 14.92
N TYR A 250 6.69 19.90 14.65
CA TYR A 250 6.32 20.94 15.62
C TYR A 250 5.64 20.35 16.87
N ILE A 251 4.67 19.46 16.68
CA ILE A 251 3.99 18.78 17.79
C ILE A 251 5.01 17.99 18.63
N ARG A 252 5.90 17.24 17.97
CA ARG A 252 6.92 16.46 18.65
C ARG A 252 7.82 17.33 19.54
N LYS A 253 8.33 18.47 19.03
CA LYS A 253 9.13 19.39 19.81
C LYS A 253 8.39 19.86 21.05
N LYS A 254 7.15 20.31 20.88
CA LYS A 254 6.34 20.83 21.98
C LYS A 254 6.07 19.80 23.08
N VAL A 255 5.85 18.53 22.69
CA VAL A 255 5.64 17.43 23.66
C VAL A 255 6.94 17.00 24.35
N THR A 256 8.08 17.11 23.66
CA THR A 256 9.38 16.73 24.25
C THR A 256 9.94 17.81 25.14
N GLU A 257 9.68 19.09 24.85
CA GLU A 257 10.12 20.25 25.65
C GLU A 257 9.23 20.50 26.88
N SER A 258 8.03 19.91 26.93
CA SER A 258 7.11 20.02 28.09
C SER A 258 7.36 18.96 29.19
N LYS A 259 8.39 18.12 29.04
CA LYS A 259 8.90 17.19 30.06
C LYS A 259 10.26 17.64 30.58
#